data_a44c1c0a8a1f15c368a747d40969afc2
#
_entry.id   a44c1c0a8a1f15c368a747d40969afc2
#
_cell.length_a   1.000
_cell.length_b   1.000
_cell.length_c   1.000
_cell.angle_alpha   90.00
_cell.angle_beta   90.00
_cell.angle_gamma   90.00
#
_symmetry.space_group_name_H-M   'P 1'
#
loop_
_entity.id
_entity.type
_entity.pdbx_description
1 polymer ?
#
loop_
_entity_poly.entity_id
_entity_poly.type
_entity_poly.pdbx_seq_one_letter_code
_entity_poly.pdbx_strand_id
1 'polypeptide(L)'
;MSQFPNFNEEDKLKSQGYDLIAGIDEVGRGALAGPVVASAVILPHPANLPWFGLVRDSKELTSRKRESLFELINKEAVAVGIGIVPSQVIDSINILKATKLAMIQAVEKLPKQPHFLLIDRITLSQCSIPQRGITRGDKLCLSIACASIIAKVTRDRMMEKFDQMYPGYGFARHKGYGTGEHISCLRKLGPSPIHRLYFAPVRNIITSQNSGPLASGQLAPTTNLFNLTCVDTDKPIH
;
A
#
# COMPACT_ATOMS: atom_id res chain seq x y z
N MET A 1 13.86 -9.48 -23.55
CA MET A 1 12.49 -10.02 -23.39
C MET A 1 11.94 -9.51 -22.10
N SER A 2 10.73 -8.93 -22.07
CA SER A 2 10.07 -8.53 -20.82
C SER A 2 9.78 -9.79 -20.01
N GLN A 3 10.33 -9.87 -18.81
CA GLN A 3 10.09 -10.98 -17.89
C GLN A 3 8.74 -10.74 -17.23
N PHE A 4 7.82 -11.71 -17.34
CA PHE A 4 6.52 -11.64 -16.68
C PHE A 4 6.57 -12.36 -15.34
N PRO A 5 5.81 -11.90 -14.33
CA PRO A 5 5.68 -12.61 -13.06
C PRO A 5 5.21 -14.04 -13.29
N ASN A 6 5.81 -15.00 -12.59
CA ASN A 6 5.51 -16.41 -12.71
C ASN A 6 5.65 -17.12 -11.35
N PHE A 7 5.40 -18.43 -11.30
CA PHE A 7 5.47 -19.23 -10.09
C PHE A 7 6.84 -19.83 -9.76
N ASN A 8 7.90 -19.49 -10.48
CA ASN A 8 9.22 -20.15 -10.31
C ASN A 8 9.73 -20.11 -8.86
N GLU A 9 9.50 -19.02 -8.12
CA GLU A 9 9.95 -18.91 -6.73
C GLU A 9 9.02 -19.68 -5.79
N GLU A 10 7.73 -19.64 -6.05
CA GLU A 10 6.73 -20.43 -5.32
C GLU A 10 6.93 -21.93 -5.57
N ASP A 11 7.23 -22.37 -6.80
CA ASP A 11 7.52 -23.78 -7.15
C ASP A 11 8.74 -24.32 -6.39
N LYS A 12 9.82 -23.53 -6.31
CA LYS A 12 11.01 -23.88 -5.54
C LYS A 12 10.69 -24.07 -4.05
N LEU A 13 9.86 -23.24 -3.47
CA LEU A 13 9.48 -23.35 -2.07
C LEU A 13 8.53 -24.52 -1.83
N LYS A 14 7.63 -24.80 -2.76
CA LYS A 14 6.76 -25.98 -2.70
C LYS A 14 7.56 -27.28 -2.73
N SER A 15 8.59 -27.36 -3.58
CA SER A 15 9.50 -28.51 -3.60
C SER A 15 10.28 -28.72 -2.29
N GLN A 16 10.34 -27.68 -1.44
CA GLN A 16 10.95 -27.72 -0.08
C GLN A 16 9.90 -28.01 1.01
N GLY A 17 8.63 -28.25 0.67
CA GLY A 17 7.56 -28.59 1.60
C GLY A 17 6.75 -27.41 2.15
N TYR A 18 6.89 -26.19 1.58
CA TYR A 18 6.06 -25.05 1.96
C TYR A 18 4.78 -24.98 1.13
N ASP A 19 3.61 -25.25 1.71
CA ASP A 19 2.34 -25.28 0.98
C ASP A 19 1.67 -23.91 0.82
N LEU A 20 1.68 -23.08 1.86
CA LEU A 20 1.06 -21.76 1.86
C LEU A 20 2.14 -20.68 1.77
N ILE A 21 2.33 -20.12 0.58
CA ILE A 21 3.34 -19.10 0.31
C ILE A 21 2.61 -17.77 0.07
N ALA A 22 2.91 -16.77 0.89
CA ALA A 22 2.35 -15.43 0.73
C ALA A 22 3.33 -14.52 0.02
N GLY A 23 2.89 -13.88 -1.08
CA GLY A 23 3.58 -12.75 -1.69
C GLY A 23 3.16 -11.45 -1.02
N ILE A 24 4.12 -10.55 -0.77
CA ILE A 24 3.89 -9.28 -0.05
C ILE A 24 4.52 -8.13 -0.82
N ASP A 25 3.75 -7.04 -0.96
CA ASP A 25 4.24 -5.77 -1.52
C ASP A 25 3.56 -4.58 -0.85
N GLU A 26 4.14 -3.39 -1.00
CA GLU A 26 3.62 -2.14 -0.44
C GLU A 26 3.46 -1.04 -1.51
N VAL A 27 2.64 -0.04 -1.17
CA VAL A 27 2.45 1.17 -1.96
C VAL A 27 2.38 2.41 -1.08
N GLY A 28 2.79 3.55 -1.62
CA GLY A 28 2.64 4.83 -0.96
C GLY A 28 3.84 5.27 -0.12
N ARG A 29 4.99 4.60 -0.17
CA ARG A 29 6.20 5.01 0.60
C ARG A 29 6.65 6.44 0.29
N GLY A 30 6.75 6.79 -0.99
CA GLY A 30 7.23 8.12 -1.43
C GLY A 30 6.17 9.21 -1.50
N ALA A 31 4.94 8.96 -1.08
CA ALA A 31 3.88 9.96 -1.10
C ALA A 31 4.04 10.98 0.03
N LEU A 32 3.65 12.23 -0.22
CA LEU A 32 3.66 13.32 0.78
C LEU A 32 2.40 13.31 1.67
N ALA A 33 1.35 12.60 1.23
CA ALA A 33 0.09 12.51 1.94
C ALA A 33 -0.52 11.11 1.84
N GLY A 34 -1.33 10.75 2.82
CA GLY A 34 -2.03 9.48 2.89
C GLY A 34 -1.20 8.32 3.47
N PRO A 35 -1.82 7.16 3.65
CA PRO A 35 -1.20 6.01 4.30
C PRO A 35 -0.14 5.33 3.44
N VAL A 36 0.70 4.50 4.07
CA VAL A 36 1.34 3.38 3.42
C VAL A 36 0.41 2.17 3.55
N VAL A 37 0.23 1.45 2.45
CA VAL A 37 -0.62 0.26 2.37
C VAL A 37 0.23 -0.91 1.91
N ALA A 38 0.13 -2.04 2.59
CA ALA A 38 0.73 -3.30 2.16
C ALA A 38 -0.36 -4.36 2.00
N SER A 39 -0.10 -5.35 1.17
CA SER A 39 -0.93 -6.54 1.10
C SER A 39 -0.11 -7.82 1.11
N ALA A 40 -0.73 -8.89 1.58
CA ALA A 40 -0.23 -10.25 1.53
C ALA A 40 -1.24 -11.11 0.77
N VAL A 41 -0.77 -11.87 -0.23
CA VAL A 41 -1.63 -12.69 -1.08
C VAL A 41 -1.09 -14.11 -1.16
N ILE A 42 -1.94 -15.10 -0.84
CA ILE A 42 -1.67 -16.52 -1.05
C ILE A 42 -2.50 -16.96 -2.27
N LEU A 43 -1.82 -17.38 -3.33
CA LEU A 43 -2.48 -17.87 -4.54
C LEU A 43 -2.73 -19.38 -4.46
N PRO A 44 -3.79 -19.89 -5.12
CA PRO A 44 -3.95 -21.33 -5.30
C PRO A 44 -2.79 -21.89 -6.14
N HIS A 45 -2.24 -23.03 -5.73
CA HIS A 45 -1.13 -23.67 -6.42
C HIS A 45 -1.12 -25.19 -6.17
N PRO A 46 -0.98 -26.05 -7.19
CA PRO A 46 -0.90 -25.67 -8.60
C PRO A 46 -2.25 -25.16 -9.12
N ALA A 47 -2.21 -24.08 -9.88
CA ALA A 47 -3.39 -23.56 -10.57
C ALA A 47 -2.98 -22.96 -11.92
N ASN A 48 -3.85 -23.12 -12.90
CA ASN A 48 -3.70 -22.48 -14.20
C ASN A 48 -4.95 -21.61 -14.45
N LEU A 49 -5.02 -20.47 -13.76
CA LEU A 49 -6.11 -19.53 -13.94
C LEU A 49 -5.81 -18.61 -15.13
N PRO A 50 -6.77 -18.42 -16.05
CA PRO A 50 -6.54 -17.66 -17.30
C PRO A 50 -6.02 -16.25 -17.07
N TRP A 51 -6.39 -15.61 -15.97
CA TRP A 51 -5.98 -14.25 -15.65
C TRP A 51 -4.53 -14.12 -15.12
N PHE A 52 -3.88 -15.22 -14.72
CA PHE A 52 -2.46 -15.17 -14.30
C PHE A 52 -1.56 -14.59 -15.39
N GLY A 53 -1.82 -14.93 -16.65
CA GLY A 53 -1.12 -14.38 -17.80
C GLY A 53 -1.35 -12.87 -18.05
N LEU A 54 -2.30 -12.25 -17.36
CA LEU A 54 -2.59 -10.81 -17.44
C LEU A 54 -1.88 -10.00 -16.36
N VAL A 55 -1.36 -10.65 -15.31
CA VAL A 55 -0.67 -9.98 -14.20
C VAL A 55 0.65 -9.41 -14.67
N ARG A 56 0.90 -8.17 -14.32
CA ARG A 56 2.12 -7.38 -14.58
C ARG A 56 2.42 -6.53 -13.35
N ASP A 57 3.60 -5.87 -13.33
CA ASP A 57 3.86 -4.77 -12.41
C ASP A 57 2.65 -3.80 -12.42
N SER A 58 2.12 -3.51 -11.24
CA SER A 58 0.90 -2.70 -11.09
C SER A 58 1.01 -1.31 -11.74
N LYS A 59 2.23 -0.79 -11.91
CA LYS A 59 2.50 0.50 -12.56
C LYS A 59 2.41 0.43 -14.10
N GLU A 60 2.59 -0.77 -14.67
CA GLU A 60 2.49 -1.01 -16.11
C GLU A 60 1.03 -1.25 -16.57
N LEU A 61 0.12 -1.48 -15.62
CA LEU A 61 -1.29 -1.71 -15.88
C LEU A 61 -2.09 -0.40 -15.91
N THR A 62 -3.10 -0.33 -16.79
CA THR A 62 -4.11 0.73 -16.72
C THR A 62 -4.98 0.57 -15.46
N SER A 63 -5.59 1.67 -14.99
CA SER A 63 -6.49 1.62 -13.81
C SER A 63 -7.61 0.59 -14.00
N ARG A 64 -8.23 0.53 -15.17
CA ARG A 64 -9.29 -0.45 -15.48
C ARG A 64 -8.80 -1.91 -15.39
N LYS A 65 -7.60 -2.21 -15.90
CA LYS A 65 -7.02 -3.55 -15.79
C LYS A 65 -6.68 -3.91 -14.35
N ARG A 66 -6.16 -2.95 -13.57
CA ARG A 66 -5.89 -3.17 -12.14
C ARG A 66 -7.16 -3.48 -11.35
N GLU A 67 -8.24 -2.73 -11.59
CA GLU A 67 -9.54 -2.98 -10.95
C GLU A 67 -10.07 -4.38 -11.31
N SER A 68 -10.04 -4.77 -12.59
CA SER A 68 -10.48 -6.11 -12.99
C SER A 68 -9.65 -7.22 -12.33
N LEU A 69 -8.33 -7.06 -12.25
CA LEU A 69 -7.45 -8.02 -11.57
C LEU A 69 -7.64 -8.01 -10.05
N PHE A 70 -7.89 -6.86 -9.45
CA PHE A 70 -8.21 -6.75 -8.03
C PHE A 70 -9.42 -7.62 -7.65
N GLU A 71 -10.50 -7.54 -8.43
CA GLU A 71 -11.70 -8.36 -8.19
C GLU A 71 -11.42 -9.87 -8.39
N LEU A 72 -10.66 -10.23 -9.44
CA LEU A 72 -10.28 -11.63 -9.69
C LEU A 72 -9.38 -12.18 -8.57
N ILE A 73 -8.39 -11.41 -8.12
CA ILE A 73 -7.49 -11.83 -7.03
C ILE A 73 -8.30 -12.03 -5.75
N ASN A 74 -9.18 -11.10 -5.37
CA ASN A 74 -9.99 -11.23 -4.16
C ASN A 74 -10.95 -12.43 -4.22
N LYS A 75 -11.46 -12.76 -5.40
CA LYS A 75 -12.38 -13.89 -5.60
C LYS A 75 -11.66 -15.24 -5.55
N GLU A 76 -10.46 -15.33 -6.11
CA GLU A 76 -9.84 -16.62 -6.42
C GLU A 76 -8.57 -16.92 -5.64
N ALA A 77 -8.02 -15.93 -4.92
CA ALA A 77 -6.89 -16.18 -3.99
C ALA A 77 -7.32 -17.05 -2.81
N VAL A 78 -6.40 -17.85 -2.31
CA VAL A 78 -6.61 -18.66 -1.10
C VAL A 78 -6.79 -17.76 0.13
N ALA A 79 -6.06 -16.65 0.16
CA ALA A 79 -6.13 -15.64 1.21
C ALA A 79 -5.59 -14.29 0.73
N VAL A 80 -6.19 -13.21 1.20
CA VAL A 80 -5.75 -11.83 1.02
C VAL A 80 -5.79 -11.12 2.37
N GLY A 81 -4.69 -10.47 2.74
CA GLY A 81 -4.61 -9.63 3.92
C GLY A 81 -4.11 -8.23 3.54
N ILE A 82 -4.63 -7.19 4.20
CA ILE A 82 -4.28 -5.79 3.92
C ILE A 82 -3.90 -5.09 5.22
N GLY A 83 -2.71 -4.48 5.23
CA GLY A 83 -2.22 -3.64 6.30
C GLY A 83 -2.18 -2.18 5.88
N ILE A 84 -2.61 -1.28 6.76
CA ILE A 84 -2.73 0.15 6.50
C ILE A 84 -2.13 0.91 7.68
N VAL A 85 -1.15 1.78 7.39
CA VAL A 85 -0.53 2.63 8.42
C VAL A 85 -0.70 4.10 8.02
N PRO A 86 -1.43 4.90 8.82
CA PRO A 86 -1.76 6.29 8.50
C PRO A 86 -0.55 7.22 8.62
N SER A 87 -0.68 8.42 8.05
CA SER A 87 0.38 9.44 8.01
C SER A 87 0.90 9.82 9.39
N GLN A 88 0.05 9.91 10.40
CA GLN A 88 0.43 10.26 11.77
C GLN A 88 1.38 9.21 12.39
N VAL A 89 1.13 7.93 12.13
CA VAL A 89 2.02 6.85 12.57
C VAL A 89 3.33 6.87 11.77
N ILE A 90 3.26 7.15 10.45
CA ILE A 90 4.46 7.31 9.62
C ILE A 90 5.37 8.41 10.19
N ASP A 91 4.79 9.55 10.58
CA ASP A 91 5.52 10.65 11.18
C ASP A 91 6.16 10.24 12.54
N SER A 92 5.49 9.42 13.33
CA SER A 92 5.99 8.98 14.64
C SER A 92 7.15 7.98 14.55
N ILE A 93 7.09 7.01 13.61
CA ILE A 93 8.01 5.86 13.60
C ILE A 93 8.93 5.81 12.37
N ASN A 94 8.83 6.75 11.44
CA ASN A 94 9.39 6.86 10.10
C ASN A 94 8.80 5.85 9.07
N ILE A 95 9.04 6.16 7.79
CA ILE A 95 8.44 5.41 6.67
C ILE A 95 8.92 3.95 6.58
N LEU A 96 10.17 3.66 6.94
CA LEU A 96 10.69 2.28 6.88
C LEU A 96 10.01 1.38 7.91
N LYS A 97 9.90 1.85 9.16
CA LYS A 97 9.20 1.11 10.23
C LYS A 97 7.71 1.01 9.92
N ALA A 98 7.08 2.08 9.42
CA ALA A 98 5.68 2.09 9.03
C ALA A 98 5.38 1.10 7.88
N THR A 99 6.29 0.98 6.90
CA THR A 99 6.17 -0.02 5.83
C THR A 99 6.21 -1.44 6.38
N LYS A 100 7.19 -1.74 7.25
CA LYS A 100 7.27 -3.05 7.90
C LYS A 100 6.05 -3.37 8.75
N LEU A 101 5.55 -2.38 9.49
CA LEU A 101 4.31 -2.51 10.27
C LEU A 101 3.10 -2.82 9.37
N ALA A 102 2.94 -2.11 8.24
CA ALA A 102 1.88 -2.39 7.29
C ALA A 102 1.97 -3.83 6.73
N MET A 103 3.18 -4.30 6.41
CA MET A 103 3.39 -5.67 5.93
C MET A 103 3.06 -6.71 7.01
N ILE A 104 3.47 -6.48 8.26
CA ILE A 104 3.13 -7.37 9.39
C ILE A 104 1.60 -7.41 9.57
N GLN A 105 0.92 -6.28 9.59
CA GLN A 105 -0.55 -6.22 9.66
C GLN A 105 -1.22 -6.97 8.49
N ALA A 106 -0.65 -6.90 7.28
CA ALA A 106 -1.17 -7.64 6.13
C ALA A 106 -1.06 -9.16 6.34
N VAL A 107 0.06 -9.64 6.89
CA VAL A 107 0.26 -11.06 7.22
C VAL A 107 -0.68 -11.51 8.34
N GLU A 108 -0.80 -10.72 9.41
CA GLU A 108 -1.67 -11.02 10.56
C GLU A 108 -3.16 -11.09 10.17
N LYS A 109 -3.59 -10.33 9.16
CA LYS A 109 -4.95 -10.33 8.65
C LYS A 109 -5.25 -11.42 7.61
N LEU A 110 -4.28 -12.25 7.27
CA LEU A 110 -4.54 -13.41 6.43
C LEU A 110 -5.43 -14.41 7.19
N PRO A 111 -6.55 -14.88 6.61
CA PRO A 111 -7.41 -15.89 7.24
C PRO A 111 -6.75 -17.27 7.34
N LYS A 112 -5.63 -17.47 6.64
CA LYS A 112 -4.78 -18.69 6.71
C LYS A 112 -3.34 -18.26 6.95
N GLN A 113 -2.69 -18.84 7.96
CA GLN A 113 -1.30 -18.53 8.27
C GLN A 113 -0.38 -19.08 7.18
N PRO A 114 0.49 -18.27 6.57
CA PRO A 114 1.44 -18.72 5.57
C PRO A 114 2.59 -19.51 6.19
N HIS A 115 3.13 -20.47 5.43
CA HIS A 115 4.32 -21.23 5.82
C HIS A 115 5.61 -20.53 5.41
N PHE A 116 5.54 -19.64 4.40
CA PHE A 116 6.67 -18.87 3.89
C PHE A 116 6.20 -17.51 3.32
N LEU A 117 7.05 -16.49 3.44
CA LEU A 117 6.80 -15.15 2.89
C LEU A 117 7.81 -14.84 1.77
N LEU A 118 7.29 -14.44 0.61
CA LEU A 118 8.04 -13.80 -0.47
C LEU A 118 7.73 -12.30 -0.44
N ILE A 119 8.73 -11.46 -0.20
CA ILE A 119 8.52 -10.03 0.05
C ILE A 119 9.30 -9.21 -0.97
N ASP A 120 8.70 -8.15 -1.55
CA ASP A 120 9.47 -7.25 -2.40
C ASP A 120 10.55 -6.53 -1.57
N ARG A 121 11.81 -6.73 -1.95
CA ARG A 121 13.04 -6.07 -1.45
C ARG A 121 13.43 -6.30 0.01
N ILE A 122 12.51 -6.29 0.95
CA ILE A 122 12.84 -6.22 2.39
C ILE A 122 12.53 -7.53 3.10
N THR A 123 12.93 -7.61 4.37
CA THR A 123 12.56 -8.69 5.29
C THR A 123 12.00 -8.11 6.58
N LEU A 124 11.16 -8.90 7.27
CA LEU A 124 10.45 -8.53 8.49
C LEU A 124 11.10 -9.23 9.69
N SER A 125 12.10 -8.59 10.29
CA SER A 125 12.84 -9.16 11.43
C SER A 125 11.97 -9.49 12.67
N GLN A 126 10.79 -8.89 12.76
CA GLN A 126 9.83 -9.13 13.85
C GLN A 126 8.83 -10.26 13.54
N CYS A 127 8.90 -10.85 12.35
CA CYS A 127 8.05 -11.97 11.93
C CYS A 127 8.88 -13.26 11.96
N SER A 128 8.40 -14.26 12.68
CA SER A 128 9.07 -15.56 12.82
C SER A 128 8.86 -16.51 11.64
N ILE A 129 7.93 -16.18 10.73
CA ILE A 129 7.66 -17.00 9.55
C ILE A 129 8.90 -16.96 8.63
N PRO A 130 9.37 -18.12 8.12
CA PRO A 130 10.42 -18.17 7.11
C PRO A 130 10.15 -17.24 5.95
N GLN A 131 11.16 -16.47 5.50
CA GLN A 131 10.93 -15.42 4.55
C GLN A 131 12.14 -15.14 3.67
N ARG A 132 11.88 -14.58 2.48
CA ARG A 132 12.91 -14.12 1.56
C ARG A 132 12.49 -12.83 0.88
N GLY A 133 13.38 -11.82 0.92
CA GLY A 133 13.25 -10.60 0.14
C GLY A 133 13.70 -10.83 -1.30
N ILE A 134 12.90 -10.43 -2.27
CA ILE A 134 13.19 -10.54 -3.70
C ILE A 134 13.22 -9.15 -4.33
N THR A 135 14.38 -8.76 -4.83
CA THR A 135 14.51 -7.47 -5.55
C THR A 135 13.68 -7.48 -6.83
N ARG A 136 12.78 -6.53 -6.98
CA ARG A 136 11.79 -6.47 -8.08
C ARG A 136 10.87 -7.70 -8.09
N GLY A 137 10.46 -8.13 -6.92
CA GLY A 137 9.59 -9.29 -6.75
C GLY A 137 8.25 -9.13 -7.48
N ASP A 138 7.73 -7.92 -7.57
CA ASP A 138 6.56 -7.53 -8.35
C ASP A 138 6.67 -7.83 -9.86
N LYS A 139 7.90 -7.99 -10.39
CA LYS A 139 8.17 -8.40 -11.79
C LYS A 139 8.50 -9.88 -11.95
N LEU A 140 8.83 -10.58 -10.87
CA LEU A 140 9.36 -11.93 -10.90
C LEU A 140 8.40 -12.97 -10.33
N CYS A 141 7.73 -12.66 -9.21
CA CYS A 141 6.88 -13.58 -8.47
C CYS A 141 5.41 -13.22 -8.63
N LEU A 142 4.59 -14.18 -8.98
CA LEU A 142 3.19 -13.94 -9.26
C LEU A 142 2.41 -13.52 -8.00
N SER A 143 2.72 -14.13 -6.85
CA SER A 143 2.09 -13.76 -5.58
C SER A 143 2.43 -12.33 -5.14
N ILE A 144 3.69 -11.89 -5.32
CA ILE A 144 4.10 -10.51 -5.03
C ILE A 144 3.43 -9.52 -6.00
N ALA A 145 3.36 -9.84 -7.29
CA ALA A 145 2.69 -9.01 -8.28
C ALA A 145 1.19 -8.84 -7.98
N CYS A 146 0.52 -9.91 -7.55
CA CYS A 146 -0.87 -9.83 -7.09
C CYS A 146 -1.00 -8.98 -5.83
N ALA A 147 -0.09 -9.11 -4.87
CA ALA A 147 -0.04 -8.25 -3.70
C ALA A 147 0.13 -6.77 -4.08
N SER A 148 1.03 -6.46 -5.02
CA SER A 148 1.20 -5.09 -5.56
C SER A 148 -0.11 -4.50 -6.09
N ILE A 149 -0.88 -5.29 -6.85
CA ILE A 149 -2.19 -4.86 -7.40
C ILE A 149 -3.20 -4.59 -6.27
N ILE A 150 -3.34 -5.51 -5.30
CA ILE A 150 -4.24 -5.34 -4.16
C ILE A 150 -3.89 -4.09 -3.36
N ALA A 151 -2.63 -3.92 -2.98
CA ALA A 151 -2.19 -2.74 -2.23
C ALA A 151 -2.44 -1.45 -3.02
N LYS A 152 -2.13 -1.44 -4.34
CA LYS A 152 -2.28 -0.27 -5.20
C LYS A 152 -3.74 0.15 -5.35
N VAL A 153 -4.64 -0.76 -5.67
CA VAL A 153 -6.07 -0.44 -5.83
C VAL A 153 -6.67 0.03 -4.50
N THR A 154 -6.37 -0.68 -3.42
CA THR A 154 -6.83 -0.30 -2.07
C THR A 154 -6.42 1.14 -1.73
N ARG A 155 -5.13 1.47 -1.91
CA ARG A 155 -4.65 2.81 -1.61
C ARG A 155 -5.24 3.88 -2.54
N ASP A 156 -5.35 3.59 -3.83
CA ASP A 156 -5.90 4.55 -4.80
C ASP A 156 -7.36 4.89 -4.47
N ARG A 157 -8.18 3.91 -4.11
CA ARG A 157 -9.57 4.10 -3.63
C ARG A 157 -9.62 4.94 -2.33
N MET A 158 -8.68 4.74 -1.41
CA MET A 158 -8.56 5.58 -0.21
C MET A 158 -8.23 7.03 -0.56
N MET A 159 -7.29 7.25 -1.49
CA MET A 159 -6.91 8.61 -1.90
C MET A 159 -8.05 9.34 -2.64
N GLU A 160 -8.92 8.63 -3.34
CA GLU A 160 -10.16 9.18 -3.93
C GLU A 160 -11.16 9.61 -2.86
N LYS A 161 -11.34 8.83 -1.79
CA LYS A 161 -12.15 9.24 -0.63
C LYS A 161 -11.55 10.46 0.08
N PHE A 162 -10.23 10.51 0.24
CA PHE A 162 -9.56 11.68 0.82
C PHE A 162 -9.68 12.94 -0.06
N ASP A 163 -9.76 12.81 -1.37
CA ASP A 163 -10.00 13.94 -2.26
C ASP A 163 -11.36 14.59 -2.01
N GLN A 164 -12.39 13.78 -1.73
CA GLN A 164 -13.72 14.25 -1.34
C GLN A 164 -13.73 14.90 0.06
N MET A 165 -12.99 14.34 1.01
CA MET A 165 -12.90 14.87 2.38
C MET A 165 -12.05 16.14 2.50
N TYR A 166 -11.06 16.29 1.64
CA TYR A 166 -10.12 17.42 1.61
C TYR A 166 -10.05 17.99 0.20
N PRO A 167 -11.11 18.71 -0.25
CA PRO A 167 -11.18 19.24 -1.61
C PRO A 167 -10.10 20.29 -1.86
N GLY A 168 -9.67 20.39 -3.12
CA GLY A 168 -8.69 21.37 -3.57
C GLY A 168 -7.24 20.88 -3.58
N TYR A 169 -6.91 19.74 -2.96
CA TYR A 169 -5.56 19.17 -3.04
C TYR A 169 -5.34 18.32 -4.31
N GLY A 170 -6.37 17.70 -4.88
CA GLY A 170 -6.28 16.86 -6.07
C GLY A 170 -5.76 15.43 -5.76
N PHE A 171 -6.02 14.91 -4.58
CA PHE A 171 -5.56 13.57 -4.16
C PHE A 171 -6.06 12.43 -5.04
N ALA A 172 -7.21 12.58 -5.68
CA ALA A 172 -7.72 11.61 -6.65
C ALA A 172 -6.83 11.49 -7.90
N ARG A 173 -6.12 12.55 -8.29
CA ARG A 173 -5.23 12.54 -9.46
C ARG A 173 -3.85 12.01 -9.13
N HIS A 174 -3.13 12.71 -8.28
CA HIS A 174 -1.73 12.40 -7.97
C HIS A 174 -1.54 11.42 -6.80
N LYS A 175 -2.62 10.94 -6.19
CA LYS A 175 -2.59 9.93 -5.11
C LYS A 175 -1.66 10.30 -3.93
N GLY A 176 -1.50 11.60 -3.66
CA GLY A 176 -0.65 12.13 -2.60
C GLY A 176 0.85 12.20 -2.94
N TYR A 177 1.28 11.83 -4.14
CA TYR A 177 2.68 11.97 -4.56
C TYR A 177 3.04 13.43 -4.84
N GLY A 178 4.33 13.79 -4.67
CA GLY A 178 4.85 15.15 -4.76
C GLY A 178 4.95 15.69 -6.18
N THR A 179 3.84 15.72 -6.91
CA THR A 179 3.75 16.38 -8.21
C THR A 179 3.79 17.89 -8.06
N GLY A 180 4.10 18.62 -9.13
CA GLY A 180 4.06 20.08 -9.12
C GLY A 180 2.70 20.65 -8.70
N GLU A 181 1.60 20.01 -9.13
CA GLU A 181 0.25 20.32 -8.71
C GLU A 181 0.07 20.18 -7.20
N HIS A 182 0.45 19.04 -6.63
CA HIS A 182 0.33 18.78 -5.19
C HIS A 182 1.11 19.80 -4.36
N ILE A 183 2.36 20.10 -4.76
CA ILE A 183 3.21 21.10 -4.10
C ILE A 183 2.57 22.50 -4.18
N SER A 184 1.98 22.86 -5.32
CA SER A 184 1.27 24.15 -5.50
C SER A 184 0.07 24.24 -4.57
N CYS A 185 -0.76 23.19 -4.52
CA CYS A 185 -1.92 23.14 -3.62
C CYS A 185 -1.48 23.20 -2.14
N LEU A 186 -0.43 22.48 -1.78
CA LEU A 186 0.11 22.48 -0.42
C LEU A 186 0.63 23.86 0.01
N ARG A 187 1.27 24.62 -0.89
CA ARG A 187 1.69 26.01 -0.62
C ARG A 187 0.50 26.93 -0.40
N LYS A 188 -0.58 26.74 -1.16
CA LYS A 188 -1.78 27.59 -1.12
C LYS A 188 -2.68 27.29 0.09
N LEU A 189 -2.89 26.03 0.40
CA LEU A 189 -3.88 25.55 1.37
C LEU A 189 -3.27 25.15 2.72
N GLY A 190 -1.93 25.04 2.80
CA GLY A 190 -1.26 24.42 3.94
C GLY A 190 -1.43 22.89 3.96
N PRO A 191 -0.90 22.20 4.97
CA PRO A 191 -1.01 20.76 5.10
C PRO A 191 -2.41 20.34 5.61
N SER A 192 -3.03 19.35 4.96
CA SER A 192 -4.22 18.68 5.48
C SER A 192 -3.84 17.64 6.55
N PRO A 193 -4.81 17.10 7.33
CA PRO A 193 -4.55 16.09 8.37
C PRO A 193 -3.90 14.78 7.88
N ILE A 194 -3.93 14.51 6.60
CA ILE A 194 -3.31 13.31 6.01
C ILE A 194 -1.91 13.55 5.44
N HIS A 195 -1.38 14.79 5.50
CA HIS A 195 0.00 15.05 5.08
C HIS A 195 1.01 14.50 6.08
N ARG A 196 2.17 14.09 5.54
CA ARG A 196 3.30 13.57 6.33
C ARG A 196 4.23 14.75 6.67
N LEU A 197 4.07 15.28 7.86
CA LEU A 197 4.69 16.55 8.26
C LEU A 197 6.21 16.51 8.29
N TYR A 198 6.82 15.35 8.57
CA TYR A 198 8.28 15.19 8.59
C TYR A 198 8.90 14.94 7.21
N PHE A 199 8.11 14.72 6.14
CA PHE A 199 8.66 14.62 4.79
C PHE A 199 9.15 15.98 4.32
N ALA A 200 10.40 16.03 3.79
CA ALA A 200 11.10 17.27 3.49
C ALA A 200 10.27 18.33 2.71
N PRO A 201 9.56 18.00 1.63
CA PRO A 201 8.75 18.99 0.92
C PRO A 201 7.65 19.62 1.79
N VAL A 202 6.96 18.81 2.61
CA VAL A 202 5.88 19.29 3.51
C VAL A 202 6.47 20.14 4.62
N ARG A 203 7.49 19.62 5.31
CA ARG A 203 8.17 20.32 6.39
C ARG A 203 8.73 21.68 5.94
N ASN A 204 9.38 21.74 4.77
CA ASN A 204 9.96 22.98 4.27
C ASN A 204 8.89 24.05 3.98
N ILE A 205 7.72 23.66 3.48
CA ILE A 205 6.61 24.59 3.23
C ILE A 205 6.08 25.13 4.57
N ILE A 206 5.88 24.28 5.57
CA ILE A 206 5.44 24.70 6.91
C ILE A 206 6.44 25.68 7.52
N THR A 207 7.74 25.36 7.47
CA THR A 207 8.79 26.23 8.04
C THR A 207 8.84 27.57 7.32
N SER A 208 8.74 27.60 6.00
CA SER A 208 8.76 28.87 5.23
C SER A 208 7.53 29.76 5.50
N GLN A 209 6.37 29.17 5.77
CA GLN A 209 5.17 29.90 6.13
C GLN A 209 5.24 30.49 7.56
N ASN A 210 5.92 29.80 8.48
CA ASN A 210 6.13 30.25 9.86
C ASN A 210 7.27 31.27 10.00
N SER A 211 8.11 31.46 8.99
CA SER A 211 9.22 32.42 8.97
C SER A 211 8.81 33.80 8.43
N GLY A 212 7.57 34.02 8.03
CA GLY A 212 6.98 35.31 7.73
C GLY A 212 6.62 36.09 9.01
N PRO A 213 6.44 37.43 8.98
CA PRO A 213 6.07 38.20 10.16
C PRO A 213 4.80 37.67 10.78
N LEU A 214 4.83 37.42 12.09
CA LEU A 214 3.80 36.82 12.93
C LEU A 214 2.40 37.37 12.65
N ALA A 215 1.57 36.59 11.93
CA ALA A 215 0.13 36.75 11.99
C ALA A 215 -0.37 35.82 13.12
N SER A 216 -0.70 36.42 14.24
CA SER A 216 -1.36 35.78 15.37
C SER A 216 -2.74 35.25 14.96
N GLY A 217 -2.96 33.93 15.02
CA GLY A 217 -4.32 33.41 14.88
C GLY A 217 -4.42 31.93 14.62
N GLN A 218 -4.73 31.20 15.68
CA GLN A 218 -5.52 29.96 15.72
C GLN A 218 -4.93 28.67 15.12
N LEU A 219 -4.34 27.88 16.01
CA LEU A 219 -4.33 26.42 15.95
C LEU A 219 -5.78 25.90 16.03
N ALA A 220 -6.27 25.30 14.95
CA ALA A 220 -7.54 24.59 14.98
C ALA A 220 -7.44 23.37 15.90
N PRO A 221 -8.52 23.03 16.65
CA PRO A 221 -8.50 21.96 17.62
C PRO A 221 -8.30 20.60 16.97
N THR A 222 -7.41 19.79 17.54
CA THR A 222 -7.19 18.38 17.22
C THR A 222 -8.46 17.58 17.54
N THR A 223 -9.27 17.35 16.52
CA THR A 223 -10.39 16.39 16.63
C THR A 223 -9.82 14.97 16.59
N ASN A 224 -10.07 14.21 17.62
CA ASN A 224 -9.70 12.80 17.77
C ASN A 224 -10.29 11.96 16.62
N LEU A 225 -9.44 11.58 15.65
CA LEU A 225 -9.78 10.76 14.48
C LEU A 225 -9.41 9.28 14.68
N PHE A 226 -9.51 8.77 15.93
CA PHE A 226 -9.24 7.35 16.23
C PHE A 226 -10.34 6.38 15.77
N ASN A 227 -11.43 6.85 15.13
CA ASN A 227 -12.59 6.01 14.76
C ASN A 227 -12.75 5.75 13.26
N LEU A 228 -11.66 5.73 12.47
CA LEU A 228 -11.72 5.32 11.05
C LEU A 228 -11.04 3.95 10.81
N THR A 229 -11.16 3.06 11.80
CA THR A 229 -10.92 1.62 11.60
C THR A 229 -12.28 0.96 11.46
N CYS A 230 -12.77 0.87 10.24
CA CYS A 230 -13.65 -0.19 9.73
C CYS A 230 -14.17 0.28 8.38
N VAL A 231 -13.46 -0.06 7.32
CA VAL A 231 -14.15 -0.28 6.04
C VAL A 231 -14.86 -1.61 6.24
N ASP A 232 -16.18 -1.55 6.42
CA ASP A 232 -17.05 -2.73 6.46
C ASP A 232 -16.77 -3.61 5.24
N THR A 233 -16.08 -4.72 5.47
CA THR A 233 -15.93 -5.81 4.49
C THR A 233 -17.03 -6.87 4.66
N ASP A 234 -18.01 -6.63 5.54
CA ASP A 234 -19.11 -7.55 5.81
C ASP A 234 -20.40 -7.09 5.12
N LYS A 235 -20.49 -7.28 3.81
CA LYS A 235 -21.79 -7.51 3.14
C LYS A 235 -21.63 -8.67 2.17
N PRO A 236 -22.31 -9.80 2.42
CA PRO A 236 -22.46 -10.84 1.42
C PRO A 236 -23.34 -10.28 0.29
N ILE A 237 -22.82 -10.34 -0.92
CA ILE A 237 -23.59 -10.08 -2.14
C ILE A 237 -24.42 -11.35 -2.41
N HIS A 238 -25.71 -11.21 -2.29
CA HIS A 238 -26.69 -12.17 -2.82
C HIS A 238 -26.72 -12.14 -4.32
#